data_bfffd95faea1938e34536b62b880d9fc
#
_entry.id   bfffd95faea1938e34536b62b880d9fc
#
_cell.length_a   1.000
_cell.length_b   1.000
_cell.length_c   1.000
_cell.angle_alpha   90.00
_cell.angle_beta   90.00
_cell.angle_gamma   90.00
#
_symmetry.space_group_name_H-M   'P 1'
#
loop_
_entity.id
_entity.type
_entity.pdbx_description
1 polymer ?
#
loop_
_entity_poly.entity_id
_entity_poly.type
_entity_poly.pdbx_seq_one_letter_code
_entity_poly.pdbx_strand_id
1 'polypeptide(L)'
;MTAPVHIPAPQFSSAVPVERTHLGHALRSEWTKIRTVRSTIWTLGVMLVLILGINLLIVGLSSSDIVTDPVLGFGLFGVLLGQLCVMTLGVLVISSEYGTGMIRTTLTACPQRGRVLAAKAIVFFALTFTVTTVACALTALMNYATFGGKPVGEGSFLGPRLVVEDGFTTASGSQWLGATVGVGLYVALLGLLSLAVGALLRHSAGAITTMMGVVLLPLIIAIFMQSDGLHTVQEKLIEYSSPNAIASLYQMPMLENGDADGVRQLVVLAIVTAVALGAAYAALAKRDV
;
A
#
# COMPACT_ATOMS: atom_id res chain seq x y z
N MET A 1 -19.97 72.58 -14.81
CA MET A 1 -19.87 71.25 -14.17
C MET A 1 -20.11 70.19 -15.26
N THR A 2 -19.03 69.60 -15.79
CA THR A 2 -19.09 68.54 -16.81
C THR A 2 -19.17 67.20 -16.07
N ALA A 3 -20.23 66.45 -16.34
CA ALA A 3 -20.40 65.09 -15.78
C ALA A 3 -19.29 64.17 -16.29
N PRO A 4 -18.76 63.24 -15.46
CA PRO A 4 -17.72 62.32 -15.89
C PRO A 4 -18.31 61.35 -16.91
N VAL A 5 -17.63 61.23 -18.07
CA VAL A 5 -17.97 60.25 -19.08
C VAL A 5 -17.59 58.86 -18.54
N HIS A 6 -18.59 58.06 -18.30
CA HIS A 6 -18.40 56.66 -17.89
C HIS A 6 -18.00 55.83 -19.13
N ILE A 7 -16.71 55.55 -19.31
CA ILE A 7 -16.20 54.63 -20.33
C ILE A 7 -16.41 53.22 -19.80
N PRO A 8 -17.27 52.38 -20.44
CA PRO A 8 -17.44 51.01 -19.99
C PRO A 8 -16.13 50.25 -20.19
N ALA A 9 -15.68 49.56 -19.14
CA ALA A 9 -14.47 48.74 -19.22
C ALA A 9 -14.63 47.67 -20.29
N PRO A 10 -13.60 47.42 -21.13
CA PRO A 10 -13.67 46.40 -22.16
C PRO A 10 -13.96 45.03 -21.54
N GLN A 11 -15.07 44.40 -21.93
CA GLN A 11 -15.40 43.06 -21.53
C GLN A 11 -14.50 42.08 -22.31
N PHE A 12 -13.41 41.67 -21.69
CA PHE A 12 -12.58 40.60 -22.23
C PHE A 12 -13.32 39.25 -22.05
N SER A 13 -14.03 38.81 -23.10
CA SER A 13 -14.50 37.43 -23.15
C SER A 13 -13.35 36.55 -23.64
N SER A 14 -12.99 35.53 -22.81
CA SER A 14 -12.03 34.51 -23.23
C SER A 14 -12.54 33.81 -24.50
N ALA A 15 -11.73 33.81 -25.55
CA ALA A 15 -12.02 33.09 -26.81
C ALA A 15 -11.92 31.55 -26.61
N VAL A 16 -11.44 31.09 -25.46
CA VAL A 16 -11.33 29.67 -25.16
C VAL A 16 -12.58 29.21 -24.41
N PRO A 17 -13.35 28.24 -24.95
CA PRO A 17 -14.52 27.70 -24.28
C PRO A 17 -14.10 27.12 -22.92
N VAL A 18 -14.75 27.58 -21.85
CA VAL A 18 -14.52 27.02 -20.51
C VAL A 18 -15.26 25.68 -20.41
N GLU A 19 -14.55 24.59 -20.70
CA GLU A 19 -15.08 23.25 -20.48
C GLU A 19 -15.25 22.99 -18.98
N ARG A 20 -16.39 22.40 -18.61
CA ARG A 20 -16.62 21.98 -17.21
C ARG A 20 -15.66 20.85 -16.87
N THR A 21 -14.79 21.07 -15.89
CA THR A 21 -13.88 20.03 -15.40
C THR A 21 -14.68 18.86 -14.82
N HIS A 22 -14.40 17.63 -15.25
CA HIS A 22 -14.99 16.41 -14.70
C HIS A 22 -13.89 15.48 -14.14
N LEU A 23 -14.30 14.42 -13.43
CA LEU A 23 -13.38 13.49 -12.75
C LEU A 23 -12.35 12.88 -13.73
N GLY A 24 -12.74 12.61 -14.98
CA GLY A 24 -11.85 12.05 -15.99
C GLY A 24 -10.64 12.96 -16.31
N HIS A 25 -10.84 14.28 -16.36
CA HIS A 25 -9.72 15.23 -16.55
C HIS A 25 -8.75 15.19 -15.36
N ALA A 26 -9.29 15.12 -14.12
CA ALA A 26 -8.48 15.00 -12.92
C ALA A 26 -7.69 13.68 -12.89
N LEU A 27 -8.31 12.54 -13.23
CA LEU A 27 -7.64 11.23 -13.33
C LEU A 27 -6.50 11.26 -14.36
N ARG A 28 -6.75 11.82 -15.55
CA ARG A 28 -5.74 11.94 -16.61
C ARG A 28 -4.56 12.82 -16.15
N SER A 29 -4.85 13.91 -15.47
CA SER A 29 -3.82 14.80 -14.91
C SER A 29 -2.96 14.07 -13.87
N GLU A 30 -3.58 13.37 -12.90
CA GLU A 30 -2.86 12.63 -11.87
C GLU A 30 -2.07 11.46 -12.45
N TRP A 31 -2.61 10.75 -13.45
CA TRP A 31 -1.88 9.71 -14.18
C TRP A 31 -0.62 10.25 -14.85
N THR A 32 -0.73 11.42 -15.52
CA THR A 32 0.43 12.06 -16.16
C THR A 32 1.49 12.45 -15.12
N LYS A 33 1.08 13.05 -13.99
CA LYS A 33 1.99 13.40 -12.89
C LYS A 33 2.77 12.18 -12.40
N ILE A 34 2.08 11.08 -12.07
CA ILE A 34 2.69 9.85 -11.56
C ILE A 34 3.73 9.29 -12.54
N ARG A 35 3.45 9.31 -13.82
CA ARG A 35 4.38 8.80 -14.85
C ARG A 35 5.59 9.70 -15.12
N THR A 36 5.51 10.98 -14.83
CA THR A 36 6.57 11.96 -15.13
C THR A 36 7.44 12.29 -13.93
N VAL A 37 6.95 12.04 -12.71
CA VAL A 37 7.71 12.32 -11.49
C VAL A 37 8.75 11.24 -11.26
N ARG A 38 10.04 11.63 -11.31
CA ARG A 38 11.17 10.72 -11.17
C ARG A 38 11.17 9.95 -9.85
N SER A 39 10.77 10.60 -8.74
CA SER A 39 10.70 9.92 -7.44
C SER A 39 9.74 8.72 -7.43
N THR A 40 8.60 8.82 -8.11
CA THR A 40 7.64 7.72 -8.23
C THR A 40 8.25 6.51 -8.95
N ILE A 41 8.92 6.76 -10.08
CA ILE A 41 9.57 5.70 -10.88
C ILE A 41 10.66 5.01 -10.06
N TRP A 42 11.53 5.79 -9.40
CA TRP A 42 12.60 5.25 -8.58
C TRP A 42 12.07 4.47 -7.37
N THR A 43 11.05 4.97 -6.66
CA THR A 43 10.48 4.29 -5.50
C THR A 43 9.82 2.96 -5.90
N LEU A 44 9.06 2.93 -7.00
CA LEU A 44 8.48 1.69 -7.53
C LEU A 44 9.57 0.74 -8.05
N GLY A 45 10.62 1.27 -8.67
CA GLY A 45 11.78 0.47 -9.09
C GLY A 45 12.49 -0.20 -7.92
N VAL A 46 12.76 0.57 -6.85
CA VAL A 46 13.35 0.02 -5.61
C VAL A 46 12.41 -1.02 -4.98
N MET A 47 11.11 -0.77 -4.94
CA MET A 47 10.12 -1.75 -4.45
C MET A 47 10.21 -3.07 -5.24
N LEU A 48 10.23 -3.00 -6.57
CA LEU A 48 10.36 -4.19 -7.41
C LEU A 48 11.67 -4.94 -7.17
N VAL A 49 12.79 -4.19 -7.05
CA VAL A 49 14.10 -4.78 -6.73
C VAL A 49 14.08 -5.46 -5.38
N LEU A 50 13.43 -4.88 -4.37
CA LEU A 50 13.31 -5.50 -3.05
C LEU A 50 12.44 -6.77 -3.11
N ILE A 51 11.27 -6.71 -3.73
CA ILE A 51 10.35 -7.86 -3.79
C ILE A 51 10.97 -9.01 -4.60
N LEU A 52 11.39 -8.73 -5.83
CA LEU A 52 11.93 -9.76 -6.73
C LEU A 52 13.35 -10.17 -6.36
N GLY A 53 14.20 -9.21 -5.98
CA GLY A 53 15.61 -9.47 -5.66
C GLY A 53 15.78 -10.29 -4.39
N ILE A 54 15.04 -9.97 -3.32
CA ILE A 54 15.07 -10.78 -2.08
C ILE A 54 14.55 -12.18 -2.35
N ASN A 55 13.45 -12.30 -3.10
CA ASN A 55 12.93 -13.61 -3.46
C ASN A 55 13.93 -14.42 -4.31
N LEU A 56 14.56 -13.77 -5.30
CA LEU A 56 15.59 -14.41 -6.13
C LEU A 56 16.80 -14.87 -5.29
N LEU A 57 17.18 -14.05 -4.31
CA LEU A 57 18.27 -14.39 -3.40
C LEU A 57 17.91 -15.62 -2.53
N ILE A 58 16.68 -15.66 -1.98
CA ILE A 58 16.21 -16.81 -1.21
C ILE A 58 16.21 -18.07 -2.09
N VAL A 59 15.60 -17.99 -3.26
CA VAL A 59 15.55 -19.13 -4.21
C VAL A 59 16.95 -19.58 -4.62
N GLY A 60 17.85 -18.63 -4.92
CA GLY A 60 19.20 -18.92 -5.37
C GLY A 60 20.12 -19.50 -4.29
N LEU A 61 19.87 -19.19 -3.01
CA LEU A 61 20.62 -19.74 -1.87
C LEU A 61 19.99 -21.02 -1.30
N SER A 62 18.75 -21.33 -1.67
CA SER A 62 18.05 -22.54 -1.21
C SER A 62 18.55 -23.77 -1.98
N SER A 63 19.36 -24.58 -1.31
CA SER A 63 19.88 -25.84 -1.82
C SER A 63 19.14 -27.09 -1.30
N SER A 64 18.09 -26.89 -0.48
CA SER A 64 17.37 -27.98 0.16
C SER A 64 16.42 -28.69 -0.82
N ASP A 65 16.52 -30.01 -0.84
CA ASP A 65 15.59 -30.90 -1.56
C ASP A 65 14.28 -31.15 -0.80
N ILE A 66 14.18 -30.60 0.40
CA ILE A 66 13.07 -30.77 1.35
C ILE A 66 12.48 -29.41 1.66
N VAL A 67 11.16 -29.29 1.63
CA VAL A 67 10.43 -28.05 1.92
C VAL A 67 9.65 -28.20 3.24
N THR A 68 9.80 -27.23 4.12
CA THR A 68 9.16 -27.21 5.44
C THR A 68 8.05 -26.15 5.57
N ASP A 69 8.05 -25.15 4.70
CA ASP A 69 7.14 -24.00 4.76
C ASP A 69 6.27 -23.92 3.49
N PRO A 70 5.12 -23.21 3.55
CA PRO A 70 4.26 -23.01 2.39
C PRO A 70 5.05 -22.52 1.17
N VAL A 71 4.90 -23.20 0.04
CA VAL A 71 5.68 -22.99 -1.18
C VAL A 71 5.73 -21.51 -1.62
N LEU A 72 4.60 -20.79 -1.49
CA LEU A 72 4.52 -19.39 -1.88
C LEU A 72 5.02 -18.43 -0.80
N GLY A 73 5.26 -18.91 0.44
CA GLY A 73 5.53 -18.09 1.63
C GLY A 73 6.83 -17.30 1.58
N PHE A 74 7.81 -17.75 0.82
CA PHE A 74 9.10 -17.06 0.70
C PHE A 74 9.00 -15.66 0.10
N GLY A 75 7.91 -15.33 -0.61
CA GLY A 75 7.63 -13.98 -1.09
C GLY A 75 7.37 -12.95 0.01
N LEU A 76 7.02 -13.41 1.23
CA LEU A 76 6.77 -12.58 2.41
C LEU A 76 7.88 -11.56 2.69
N PHE A 77 9.13 -12.01 2.70
CA PHE A 77 10.28 -11.17 3.10
C PHE A 77 10.49 -9.98 2.16
N GLY A 78 10.35 -10.19 0.86
CA GLY A 78 10.44 -9.11 -0.13
C GLY A 78 9.34 -8.08 0.03
N VAL A 79 8.11 -8.53 0.29
CA VAL A 79 6.95 -7.66 0.48
C VAL A 79 7.04 -6.85 1.78
N LEU A 80 7.56 -7.44 2.86
CA LEU A 80 7.77 -6.73 4.13
C LEU A 80 8.64 -5.48 3.98
N LEU A 81 9.64 -5.52 3.11
CA LEU A 81 10.45 -4.34 2.80
C LEU A 81 9.80 -3.49 1.71
N GLY A 82 9.22 -4.10 0.69
CA GLY A 82 8.56 -3.41 -0.42
C GLY A 82 7.39 -2.52 0.02
N GLN A 83 6.62 -2.92 1.07
CA GLN A 83 5.53 -2.11 1.60
C GLN A 83 5.99 -0.73 2.11
N LEU A 84 7.23 -0.62 2.63
CA LEU A 84 7.79 0.64 3.12
C LEU A 84 7.96 1.66 1.96
N CYS A 85 8.31 1.18 0.78
CA CYS A 85 8.39 2.00 -0.42
C CYS A 85 7.00 2.53 -0.82
N VAL A 86 5.96 1.68 -0.79
CA VAL A 86 4.59 2.09 -1.14
C VAL A 86 4.03 3.06 -0.11
N MET A 87 4.30 2.85 1.19
CA MET A 87 3.92 3.80 2.24
C MET A 87 4.55 5.17 2.03
N THR A 88 5.85 5.20 1.79
CA THR A 88 6.59 6.44 1.54
C THR A 88 6.05 7.15 0.31
N LEU A 89 5.79 6.40 -0.77
CA LEU A 89 5.21 6.95 -1.99
C LEU A 89 3.81 7.52 -1.73
N GLY A 90 2.95 6.82 -0.99
CA GLY A 90 1.61 7.28 -0.63
C GLY A 90 1.62 8.63 0.09
N VAL A 91 2.52 8.79 1.07
CA VAL A 91 2.73 10.08 1.74
C VAL A 91 3.20 11.14 0.76
N LEU A 92 4.22 10.85 -0.05
CA LEU A 92 4.86 11.83 -0.94
C LEU A 92 3.93 12.29 -2.07
N VAL A 93 3.05 11.45 -2.58
CA VAL A 93 2.10 11.80 -3.65
C VAL A 93 1.23 13.02 -3.31
N ILE A 94 0.94 13.24 -2.03
CA ILE A 94 0.17 14.41 -1.60
C ILE A 94 1.01 15.44 -0.86
N SER A 95 1.91 15.02 0.04
CA SER A 95 2.66 15.96 0.89
C SER A 95 3.68 16.78 0.10
N SER A 96 4.22 16.26 -1.00
CA SER A 96 5.11 17.02 -1.88
C SER A 96 4.41 18.22 -2.55
N GLU A 97 3.12 18.12 -2.85
CA GLU A 97 2.36 19.25 -3.40
C GLU A 97 2.15 20.37 -2.37
N TYR A 98 2.04 20.02 -1.09
CA TYR A 98 2.03 21.03 -0.02
C TYR A 98 3.41 21.69 0.15
N GLY A 99 4.48 20.89 0.16
CA GLY A 99 5.85 21.40 0.32
C GLY A 99 6.32 22.31 -0.81
N THR A 100 5.88 22.06 -2.04
CA THR A 100 6.23 22.88 -3.23
C THR A 100 5.21 23.99 -3.52
N GLY A 101 4.11 24.07 -2.79
CA GLY A 101 3.03 25.04 -3.07
C GLY A 101 2.19 24.70 -4.31
N MET A 102 2.47 23.60 -5.01
CA MET A 102 1.71 23.15 -6.19
C MET A 102 0.22 22.86 -5.89
N ILE A 103 -0.11 22.61 -4.63
CA ILE A 103 -1.50 22.40 -4.22
C ILE A 103 -2.41 23.59 -4.61
N ARG A 104 -1.90 24.83 -4.56
CA ARG A 104 -2.63 26.04 -4.94
C ARG A 104 -2.96 26.05 -6.44
N THR A 105 -1.99 25.74 -7.30
CA THR A 105 -2.20 25.67 -8.75
C THR A 105 -3.13 24.52 -9.13
N THR A 106 -3.04 23.38 -8.45
CA THR A 106 -3.94 22.24 -8.66
C THR A 106 -5.39 22.62 -8.29
N LEU A 107 -5.61 23.35 -7.20
CA LEU A 107 -6.94 23.77 -6.75
C LEU A 107 -7.51 24.93 -7.56
N THR A 108 -6.69 25.79 -8.14
CA THR A 108 -7.18 26.81 -9.10
C THR A 108 -7.63 26.16 -10.41
N ALA A 109 -6.93 25.14 -10.89
CA ALA A 109 -7.32 24.39 -12.10
C ALA A 109 -8.55 23.49 -11.86
N CYS A 110 -8.72 22.95 -10.64
CA CYS A 110 -9.85 22.12 -10.27
C CYS A 110 -10.37 22.54 -8.87
N PRO A 111 -11.34 23.46 -8.80
CA PRO A 111 -11.80 24.03 -7.53
C PRO A 111 -12.49 23.02 -6.60
N GLN A 112 -12.90 21.87 -7.13
CA GLN A 112 -13.50 20.81 -6.33
C GLN A 112 -12.42 19.96 -5.63
N ARG A 113 -12.00 20.36 -4.43
CA ARG A 113 -10.93 19.75 -3.62
C ARG A 113 -11.09 18.24 -3.44
N GLY A 114 -12.33 17.78 -3.18
CA GLY A 114 -12.62 16.36 -3.03
C GLY A 114 -12.42 15.54 -4.30
N ARG A 115 -12.66 16.13 -5.47
CA ARG A 115 -12.40 15.48 -6.76
C ARG A 115 -10.91 15.26 -6.99
N VAL A 116 -10.07 16.22 -6.59
CA VAL A 116 -8.60 16.09 -6.69
C VAL A 116 -8.10 14.95 -5.80
N LEU A 117 -8.55 14.90 -4.52
CA LEU A 117 -8.17 13.81 -3.61
C LEU A 117 -8.66 12.45 -4.11
N ALA A 118 -9.90 12.37 -4.59
CA ALA A 118 -10.46 11.13 -5.13
C ALA A 118 -9.69 10.64 -6.37
N ALA A 119 -9.37 11.55 -7.32
CA ALA A 119 -8.59 11.20 -8.50
C ALA A 119 -7.19 10.70 -8.11
N LYS A 120 -6.53 11.37 -7.18
CA LYS A 120 -5.22 10.99 -6.66
C LYS A 120 -5.26 9.61 -5.99
N ALA A 121 -6.25 9.36 -5.12
CA ALA A 121 -6.43 8.08 -4.44
C ALA A 121 -6.69 6.93 -5.44
N ILE A 122 -7.56 7.13 -6.42
CA ILE A 122 -7.90 6.10 -7.43
C ILE A 122 -6.67 5.75 -8.28
N VAL A 123 -5.95 6.76 -8.80
CA VAL A 123 -4.79 6.52 -9.67
C VAL A 123 -3.66 5.87 -8.89
N PHE A 124 -3.41 6.34 -7.67
CA PHE A 124 -2.40 5.76 -6.79
C PHE A 124 -2.73 4.31 -6.43
N PHE A 125 -3.97 4.03 -6.02
CA PHE A 125 -4.42 2.67 -5.70
C PHE A 125 -4.27 1.74 -6.89
N ALA A 126 -4.79 2.12 -8.06
CA ALA A 126 -4.72 1.30 -9.26
C ALA A 126 -3.27 0.97 -9.65
N LEU A 127 -2.38 1.95 -9.57
CA LEU A 127 -0.95 1.76 -9.86
C LEU A 127 -0.29 0.81 -8.85
N THR A 128 -0.41 1.10 -7.56
CA THR A 128 0.26 0.30 -6.51
C THR A 128 -0.30 -1.11 -6.44
N PHE A 129 -1.63 -1.26 -6.55
CA PHE A 129 -2.27 -2.57 -6.61
C PHE A 129 -1.75 -3.41 -7.79
N THR A 130 -1.76 -2.84 -9.00
CA THR A 130 -1.31 -3.56 -10.19
C THR A 130 0.16 -3.95 -10.11
N VAL A 131 1.03 -2.99 -9.76
CA VAL A 131 2.48 -3.24 -9.73
C VAL A 131 2.83 -4.26 -8.63
N THR A 132 2.24 -4.14 -7.44
CA THR A 132 2.50 -5.08 -6.34
C THR A 132 1.94 -6.47 -6.65
N THR A 133 0.72 -6.57 -7.18
CA THR A 133 0.12 -7.87 -7.54
C THR A 133 0.94 -8.58 -8.61
N VAL A 134 1.42 -7.86 -9.64
CA VAL A 134 2.30 -8.43 -10.67
C VAL A 134 3.62 -8.90 -10.05
N ALA A 135 4.25 -8.11 -9.19
CA ALA A 135 5.48 -8.51 -8.51
C ALA A 135 5.27 -9.75 -7.64
N CYS A 136 4.19 -9.80 -6.87
CA CYS A 136 3.83 -10.96 -6.04
C CYS A 136 3.51 -12.20 -6.90
N ALA A 137 2.85 -12.03 -8.04
CA ALA A 137 2.58 -13.14 -8.96
C ALA A 137 3.89 -13.71 -9.54
N LEU A 138 4.83 -12.86 -9.89
CA LEU A 138 6.15 -13.29 -10.36
C LEU A 138 6.93 -14.05 -9.27
N THR A 139 6.94 -13.53 -8.03
CA THR A 139 7.59 -14.26 -6.91
C THR A 139 6.90 -15.58 -6.60
N ALA A 140 5.58 -15.63 -6.65
CA ALA A 140 4.80 -16.85 -6.44
C ALA A 140 5.11 -17.91 -7.52
N LEU A 141 5.20 -17.51 -8.79
CA LEU A 141 5.60 -18.38 -9.90
C LEU A 141 7.03 -18.91 -9.73
N MET A 142 7.97 -18.03 -9.34
CA MET A 142 9.36 -18.43 -9.08
C MET A 142 9.43 -19.44 -7.94
N ASN A 143 8.73 -19.18 -6.83
CA ASN A 143 8.72 -20.09 -5.68
C ASN A 143 8.08 -21.43 -6.03
N TYR A 144 6.95 -21.41 -6.73
CA TYR A 144 6.29 -22.64 -7.16
C TYR A 144 7.15 -23.48 -8.12
N ALA A 145 7.85 -22.84 -9.06
CA ALA A 145 8.76 -23.51 -9.98
C ALA A 145 9.97 -24.12 -9.27
N THR A 146 10.41 -23.56 -8.14
CA THR A 146 11.61 -24.02 -7.41
C THR A 146 11.28 -25.03 -6.31
N PHE A 147 10.18 -24.82 -5.58
CA PHE A 147 9.83 -25.57 -4.37
C PHE A 147 8.62 -26.50 -4.55
N GLY A 148 7.79 -26.28 -5.58
CA GLY A 148 6.65 -27.15 -5.89
C GLY A 148 7.09 -28.55 -6.32
N GLY A 149 6.37 -29.58 -5.87
CA GLY A 149 6.70 -30.98 -6.18
C GLY A 149 7.89 -31.55 -5.42
N LYS A 150 8.42 -30.84 -4.41
CA LYS A 150 9.47 -31.38 -3.54
C LYS A 150 8.87 -32.13 -2.34
N PRO A 151 9.60 -33.12 -1.77
CA PRO A 151 9.16 -33.84 -0.58
C PRO A 151 9.05 -32.91 0.64
N VAL A 152 8.10 -33.21 1.51
CA VAL A 152 7.84 -32.46 2.74
C VAL A 152 8.82 -32.88 3.84
N GLY A 153 9.43 -31.90 4.51
CA GLY A 153 10.28 -32.10 5.68
C GLY A 153 9.53 -31.95 7.01
N GLU A 154 10.11 -32.49 8.07
CA GLU A 154 9.62 -32.30 9.43
C GLU A 154 10.15 -30.97 9.98
N GLY A 155 9.27 -30.17 10.64
CA GLY A 155 9.63 -28.95 11.34
C GLY A 155 9.53 -27.66 10.54
N SER A 156 8.33 -27.09 10.45
CA SER A 156 8.12 -25.74 9.91
C SER A 156 8.54 -24.67 10.92
N PHE A 157 9.27 -23.64 10.47
CA PHE A 157 9.66 -22.49 11.29
C PHE A 157 8.47 -21.59 11.65
N LEU A 158 7.44 -21.55 10.80
CA LEU A 158 6.29 -20.62 10.92
C LEU A 158 4.92 -21.33 10.97
N GLY A 159 4.88 -22.66 11.26
CA GLY A 159 3.63 -23.40 11.48
C GLY A 159 3.19 -24.33 10.32
N PRO A 160 2.25 -25.25 10.56
CA PRO A 160 2.03 -26.44 9.75
C PRO A 160 0.93 -26.28 8.71
N ARG A 161 1.07 -25.38 7.73
CA ARG A 161 0.06 -25.21 6.66
C ARG A 161 0.60 -25.47 5.27
N LEU A 162 1.43 -26.51 5.16
CA LEU A 162 1.80 -27.07 3.86
C LEU A 162 0.57 -27.72 3.23
N VAL A 163 0.31 -27.39 1.98
CA VAL A 163 -0.61 -28.19 1.16
C VAL A 163 0.21 -29.31 0.55
N VAL A 164 -0.19 -30.53 0.87
CA VAL A 164 0.52 -31.73 0.46
C VAL A 164 -0.42 -32.58 -0.39
N GLU A 165 0.02 -32.98 -1.56
CA GLU A 165 -0.68 -33.88 -2.47
C GLU A 165 0.27 -35.03 -2.81
N ASP A 166 -0.12 -36.25 -2.48
CA ASP A 166 0.69 -37.46 -2.67
C ASP A 166 2.10 -37.43 -2.03
N GLY A 167 2.29 -36.71 -0.91
CA GLY A 167 3.57 -36.56 -0.23
C GLY A 167 4.46 -35.43 -0.77
N PHE A 168 3.98 -34.68 -1.76
CA PHE A 168 4.71 -33.57 -2.38
C PHE A 168 4.05 -32.23 -2.08
N THR A 169 4.88 -31.18 -2.01
CA THR A 169 4.42 -29.80 -1.75
C THR A 169 3.69 -29.24 -2.96
N THR A 170 2.52 -28.64 -2.71
CA THR A 170 1.74 -27.93 -3.72
C THR A 170 1.17 -26.64 -3.13
N ALA A 171 0.46 -25.86 -3.92
CA ALA A 171 -0.20 -24.62 -3.48
C ALA A 171 -1.66 -24.62 -3.89
N SER A 172 -2.55 -24.40 -2.93
CA SER A 172 -3.99 -24.29 -3.18
C SER A 172 -4.36 -22.97 -3.89
N GLY A 173 -5.54 -22.94 -4.52
CA GLY A 173 -6.06 -21.71 -5.14
C GLY A 173 -6.20 -20.55 -4.15
N SER A 174 -6.54 -20.82 -2.88
CA SER A 174 -6.59 -19.79 -1.83
C SER A 174 -5.21 -19.24 -1.49
N GLN A 175 -4.17 -20.07 -1.47
CA GLN A 175 -2.78 -19.63 -1.31
C GLN A 175 -2.34 -18.72 -2.46
N TRP A 176 -2.64 -19.10 -3.70
CA TRP A 176 -2.35 -18.25 -4.86
C TRP A 176 -3.05 -16.90 -4.78
N LEU A 177 -4.35 -16.87 -4.45
CA LEU A 177 -5.11 -15.62 -4.31
C LEU A 177 -4.59 -14.78 -3.16
N GLY A 178 -4.31 -15.38 -2.01
CA GLY A 178 -3.75 -14.68 -0.84
C GLY A 178 -2.39 -14.07 -1.14
N ALA A 179 -1.45 -14.88 -1.63
CA ALA A 179 -0.07 -14.48 -1.91
C ALA A 179 0.06 -13.44 -3.05
N THR A 180 -0.92 -13.33 -3.94
CA THR A 180 -0.88 -12.39 -5.08
C THR A 180 -1.84 -11.23 -4.88
N VAL A 181 -3.14 -11.46 -5.08
CA VAL A 181 -4.19 -10.43 -5.05
C VAL A 181 -4.39 -9.90 -3.62
N GLY A 182 -4.40 -10.79 -2.63
CA GLY A 182 -4.57 -10.42 -1.21
C GLY A 182 -3.46 -9.50 -0.74
N VAL A 183 -2.21 -9.89 -0.97
CA VAL A 183 -1.03 -9.08 -0.63
C VAL A 183 -1.00 -7.77 -1.42
N GLY A 184 -1.28 -7.81 -2.72
CA GLY A 184 -1.36 -6.62 -3.56
C GLY A 184 -2.40 -5.62 -3.05
N LEU A 185 -3.58 -6.11 -2.66
CA LEU A 185 -4.66 -5.30 -2.08
C LEU A 185 -4.26 -4.72 -0.72
N TYR A 186 -3.63 -5.53 0.15
CA TYR A 186 -3.15 -5.08 1.45
C TYR A 186 -2.15 -3.93 1.31
N VAL A 187 -1.13 -4.09 0.49
CA VAL A 187 -0.09 -3.07 0.28
C VAL A 187 -0.67 -1.81 -0.37
N ALA A 188 -1.60 -1.94 -1.31
CA ALA A 188 -2.27 -0.80 -1.93
C ALA A 188 -3.16 -0.02 -0.93
N LEU A 189 -3.90 -0.73 -0.06
CA LEU A 189 -4.68 -0.10 1.02
C LEU A 189 -3.78 0.59 2.04
N LEU A 190 -2.67 -0.02 2.42
CA LEU A 190 -1.68 0.59 3.30
C LEU A 190 -1.09 1.86 2.68
N GLY A 191 -0.82 1.85 1.39
CA GLY A 191 -0.41 3.03 0.63
C GLY A 191 -1.48 4.12 0.61
N LEU A 192 -2.77 3.77 0.44
CA LEU A 192 -3.88 4.73 0.54
C LEU A 192 -4.02 5.32 1.95
N LEU A 193 -3.84 4.51 2.99
CA LEU A 193 -3.80 4.99 4.37
C LEU A 193 -2.66 6.01 4.53
N SER A 194 -1.49 5.71 3.98
CA SER A 194 -0.33 6.62 4.01
C SER A 194 -0.61 7.94 3.26
N LEU A 195 -1.31 7.88 2.14
CA LEU A 195 -1.77 9.06 1.40
C LEU A 195 -2.74 9.89 2.25
N ALA A 196 -3.70 9.25 2.93
CA ALA A 196 -4.64 9.93 3.82
C ALA A 196 -3.94 10.61 4.99
N VAL A 197 -2.98 9.93 5.64
CA VAL A 197 -2.16 10.49 6.73
C VAL A 197 -1.31 11.66 6.21
N GLY A 198 -0.71 11.54 5.01
CA GLY A 198 0.01 12.63 4.36
C GLY A 198 -0.86 13.86 4.12
N ALA A 199 -2.13 13.66 3.71
CA ALA A 199 -3.09 14.74 3.51
C ALA A 199 -3.48 15.44 4.82
N LEU A 200 -3.62 14.68 5.91
CA LEU A 200 -3.99 15.21 7.24
C LEU A 200 -2.87 16.00 7.87
N LEU A 201 -1.64 15.47 7.85
CA LEU A 201 -0.47 16.07 8.50
C LEU A 201 0.18 17.18 7.65
N ARG A 202 0.02 17.16 6.33
CA ARG A 202 0.60 18.12 5.38
C ARG A 202 2.13 18.28 5.51
N HIS A 203 2.78 17.32 6.13
CA HIS A 203 4.22 17.32 6.39
C HIS A 203 4.79 15.94 6.09
N SER A 204 5.70 15.85 5.11
CA SER A 204 6.18 14.57 4.59
C SER A 204 6.93 13.74 5.63
N ALA A 205 7.91 14.33 6.32
CA ALA A 205 8.69 13.59 7.32
C ALA A 205 7.80 13.11 8.47
N GLY A 206 6.91 13.96 9.01
CA GLY A 206 5.99 13.58 10.08
C GLY A 206 5.02 12.48 9.66
N ALA A 207 4.51 12.50 8.44
CA ALA A 207 3.61 11.47 7.95
C ALA A 207 4.32 10.12 7.72
N ILE A 208 5.54 10.15 7.18
CA ILE A 208 6.35 8.93 6.98
C ILE A 208 6.68 8.30 8.35
N THR A 209 7.17 9.08 9.32
CA THR A 209 7.49 8.55 10.66
C THR A 209 6.25 8.02 11.38
N THR A 210 5.11 8.69 11.25
CA THR A 210 3.83 8.17 11.81
C THR A 210 3.46 6.82 11.21
N MET A 211 3.53 6.69 9.88
CA MET A 211 3.19 5.44 9.21
C MET A 211 4.19 4.32 9.51
N MET A 212 5.50 4.65 9.61
CA MET A 212 6.51 3.69 10.08
C MET A 212 6.19 3.19 11.50
N GLY A 213 5.79 4.11 12.40
CA GLY A 213 5.33 3.76 13.74
C GLY A 213 4.12 2.82 13.70
N VAL A 214 3.09 3.15 12.91
CA VAL A 214 1.88 2.32 12.79
C VAL A 214 2.20 0.89 12.32
N VAL A 215 3.14 0.72 11.40
CA VAL A 215 3.50 -0.59 10.83
C VAL A 215 4.43 -1.39 11.75
N LEU A 216 5.42 -0.73 12.38
CA LEU A 216 6.48 -1.43 13.10
C LEU A 216 6.21 -1.54 14.60
N LEU A 217 5.68 -0.49 15.25
CA LEU A 217 5.53 -0.45 16.70
C LEU A 217 4.64 -1.56 17.28
N PRO A 218 3.50 -1.96 16.67
CA PRO A 218 2.68 -3.02 17.27
C PRO A 218 3.46 -4.31 17.48
N LEU A 219 4.21 -4.75 16.48
CA LEU A 219 5.03 -5.97 16.60
C LEU A 219 6.21 -5.79 17.54
N ILE A 220 6.90 -4.65 17.46
CA ILE A 220 8.04 -4.36 18.35
C ILE A 220 7.59 -4.36 19.80
N ILE A 221 6.51 -3.67 20.13
CA ILE A 221 5.97 -3.63 21.50
C ILE A 221 5.59 -5.04 21.95
N ALA A 222 4.91 -5.81 21.11
CA ALA A 222 4.48 -7.17 21.42
C ALA A 222 5.66 -8.09 21.76
N ILE A 223 6.79 -7.99 21.05
CA ILE A 223 8.00 -8.79 21.30
C ILE A 223 8.59 -8.50 22.70
N PHE A 224 8.50 -7.27 23.18
CA PHE A 224 9.00 -6.89 24.50
C PHE A 224 8.00 -7.11 25.64
N MET A 225 6.74 -7.45 25.34
CA MET A 225 5.71 -7.76 26.33
C MET A 225 5.82 -9.22 26.76
N GLN A 226 6.57 -9.49 27.84
CA GLN A 226 6.80 -10.85 28.37
C GLN A 226 6.04 -11.11 29.69
N SER A 227 4.97 -10.37 29.97
CA SER A 227 4.19 -10.51 31.21
C SER A 227 2.94 -11.34 30.98
N ASP A 228 2.72 -12.36 31.79
CA ASP A 228 1.54 -13.25 31.72
C ASP A 228 0.21 -12.47 31.78
N GLY A 229 0.16 -11.37 32.55
CA GLY A 229 -1.03 -10.53 32.69
C GLY A 229 -1.37 -9.71 31.42
N LEU A 230 -0.47 -9.61 30.45
CA LEU A 230 -0.64 -8.84 29.23
C LEU A 230 -0.73 -9.70 27.96
N HIS A 231 -0.81 -11.02 28.11
CA HIS A 231 -0.81 -11.97 26.99
C HIS A 231 -1.90 -11.66 25.95
N THR A 232 -3.13 -11.35 26.37
CA THR A 232 -4.22 -10.99 25.45
C THR A 232 -3.90 -9.72 24.65
N VAL A 233 -3.25 -8.72 25.26
CA VAL A 233 -2.86 -7.49 24.56
C VAL A 233 -1.73 -7.78 23.60
N GLN A 234 -0.76 -8.58 24.00
CA GLN A 234 0.35 -9.02 23.14
C GLN A 234 -0.18 -9.75 21.90
N GLU A 235 -1.06 -10.73 22.07
CA GLU A 235 -1.68 -11.47 20.96
C GLU A 235 -2.40 -10.53 20.00
N LYS A 236 -3.18 -9.56 20.49
CA LYS A 236 -3.86 -8.58 19.65
C LYS A 236 -2.91 -7.66 18.89
N LEU A 237 -1.81 -7.24 19.51
CA LEU A 237 -0.78 -6.45 18.84
C LEU A 237 -0.11 -7.25 17.73
N ILE A 238 0.17 -8.53 17.93
CA ILE A 238 0.71 -9.41 16.89
C ILE A 238 -0.34 -9.62 15.80
N GLU A 239 -1.57 -10.00 16.17
CA GLU A 239 -2.66 -10.31 15.24
C GLU A 239 -2.89 -9.18 14.21
N TYR A 240 -2.91 -7.92 14.68
CA TYR A 240 -3.15 -6.75 13.83
C TYR A 240 -1.88 -6.03 13.36
N SER A 241 -0.70 -6.59 13.64
CA SER A 241 0.55 -6.04 13.09
C SER A 241 0.61 -6.25 11.57
N SER A 242 1.25 -5.30 10.87
CA SER A 242 1.41 -5.42 9.41
C SER A 242 2.21 -6.65 8.98
N PRO A 243 3.30 -7.05 9.68
CA PRO A 243 4.01 -8.28 9.35
C PRO A 243 3.13 -9.53 9.47
N ASN A 244 2.34 -9.66 10.53
CA ASN A 244 1.44 -10.81 10.69
C ASN A 244 0.29 -10.79 9.67
N ALA A 245 -0.25 -9.62 9.33
CA ALA A 245 -1.30 -9.50 8.33
C ALA A 245 -0.83 -10.00 6.94
N ILE A 246 0.40 -9.63 6.54
CA ILE A 246 0.99 -10.12 5.29
C ILE A 246 1.30 -11.62 5.41
N ALA A 247 1.88 -12.07 6.53
CA ALA A 247 2.18 -13.47 6.77
C ALA A 247 0.92 -14.36 6.71
N SER A 248 -0.20 -13.90 7.29
CA SER A 248 -1.49 -14.60 7.21
C SER A 248 -2.01 -14.74 5.77
N LEU A 249 -1.80 -13.73 4.91
CA LEU A 249 -2.15 -13.80 3.49
C LEU A 249 -1.29 -14.82 2.73
N TYR A 250 -0.08 -15.10 3.21
CA TYR A 250 0.76 -16.22 2.75
C TYR A 250 0.45 -17.54 3.48
N GLN A 251 -0.59 -17.57 4.32
CA GLN A 251 -0.97 -18.69 5.18
C GLN A 251 0.13 -19.12 6.18
N MET A 252 0.91 -18.16 6.64
CA MET A 252 2.00 -18.31 7.62
C MET A 252 1.77 -17.38 8.83
N PRO A 253 0.60 -17.44 9.54
CA PRO A 253 0.34 -16.56 10.66
C PRO A 253 1.35 -16.77 11.78
N MET A 254 1.76 -15.68 12.43
CA MET A 254 2.73 -15.71 13.53
C MET A 254 2.13 -16.28 14.84
N LEU A 255 0.80 -16.43 14.91
CA LEU A 255 0.09 -17.01 16.03
C LEU A 255 -0.49 -18.37 15.63
N GLU A 256 -0.30 -19.40 16.48
CA GLU A 256 -0.80 -20.77 16.23
C GLU A 256 -2.30 -20.82 16.00
N ASN A 257 -3.07 -20.02 16.78
CA ASN A 257 -4.53 -19.90 16.67
C ASN A 257 -4.96 -18.72 15.78
N GLY A 258 -4.05 -18.11 15.03
CA GLY A 258 -4.30 -16.94 14.20
C GLY A 258 -5.18 -17.26 12.97
N ASP A 259 -5.89 -16.22 12.47
CA ASP A 259 -6.60 -16.29 11.19
C ASP A 259 -5.60 -16.60 10.06
N ALA A 260 -5.84 -17.70 9.39
CA ALA A 260 -4.95 -18.19 8.35
C ALA A 260 -5.07 -17.45 7.03
N ASP A 261 -6.20 -16.79 6.82
CA ASP A 261 -6.53 -16.26 5.48
C ASP A 261 -6.18 -14.78 5.33
N GLY A 262 -5.83 -14.09 6.44
CA GLY A 262 -5.52 -12.65 6.44
C GLY A 262 -6.70 -11.74 6.04
N VAL A 263 -7.88 -12.30 5.80
CA VAL A 263 -9.07 -11.54 5.35
C VAL A 263 -9.56 -10.57 6.41
N ARG A 264 -9.53 -10.96 7.69
CA ARG A 264 -9.92 -10.08 8.80
C ARG A 264 -9.04 -8.83 8.86
N GLN A 265 -7.71 -9.00 8.81
CA GLN A 265 -6.74 -7.92 8.84
C GLN A 265 -6.91 -6.99 7.62
N LEU A 266 -7.20 -7.56 6.46
CA LEU A 266 -7.46 -6.82 5.23
C LEU A 266 -8.74 -5.96 5.34
N VAL A 267 -9.82 -6.52 5.90
CA VAL A 267 -11.08 -5.78 6.13
C VAL A 267 -10.87 -4.66 7.15
N VAL A 268 -10.17 -4.92 8.25
CA VAL A 268 -9.85 -3.88 9.25
C VAL A 268 -9.04 -2.76 8.61
N LEU A 269 -8.00 -3.08 7.83
CA LEU A 269 -7.21 -2.08 7.11
C LEU A 269 -8.06 -1.28 6.12
N ALA A 270 -8.99 -1.93 5.40
CA ALA A 270 -9.90 -1.24 4.48
C ALA A 270 -10.81 -0.25 5.21
N ILE A 271 -11.37 -0.63 6.36
CA ILE A 271 -12.21 0.25 7.19
C ILE A 271 -11.38 1.44 7.70
N VAL A 272 -10.21 1.20 8.27
CA VAL A 272 -9.32 2.25 8.78
C VAL A 272 -8.92 3.20 7.65
N THR A 273 -8.59 2.68 6.47
CA THR A 273 -8.24 3.48 5.29
C THR A 273 -9.41 4.33 4.82
N ALA A 274 -10.63 3.76 4.78
CA ALA A 274 -11.83 4.50 4.39
C ALA A 274 -12.14 5.64 5.37
N VAL A 275 -12.02 5.38 6.68
CA VAL A 275 -12.20 6.42 7.73
C VAL A 275 -11.14 7.50 7.60
N ALA A 276 -9.87 7.15 7.41
CA ALA A 276 -8.78 8.10 7.25
C ALA A 276 -8.95 8.97 5.99
N LEU A 277 -9.36 8.38 4.85
CA LEU A 277 -9.66 9.11 3.62
C LEU A 277 -10.86 10.04 3.81
N GLY A 278 -11.92 9.61 4.50
CA GLY A 278 -13.07 10.44 4.87
C GLY A 278 -12.65 11.63 5.72
N ALA A 279 -11.81 11.42 6.73
CA ALA A 279 -11.25 12.49 7.56
C ALA A 279 -10.37 13.46 6.75
N ALA A 280 -9.53 12.93 5.84
CA ALA A 280 -8.72 13.75 4.95
C ALA A 280 -9.59 14.60 4.01
N TYR A 281 -10.66 14.03 3.45
CA TYR A 281 -11.63 14.74 2.63
C TYR A 281 -12.31 15.87 3.43
N ALA A 282 -12.79 15.59 4.63
CA ALA A 282 -13.43 16.57 5.50
C ALA A 282 -12.46 17.70 5.91
N ALA A 283 -11.20 17.35 6.21
CA ALA A 283 -10.16 18.32 6.54
C ALA A 283 -9.82 19.24 5.35
N LEU A 284 -9.76 18.68 4.12
CA LEU A 284 -9.55 19.46 2.90
C LEU A 284 -10.72 20.40 2.58
N ALA A 285 -11.96 20.00 2.89
CA ALA A 285 -13.14 20.82 2.68
C ALA A 285 -13.22 22.02 3.63
N LYS A 286 -12.78 21.84 4.90
CA LYS A 286 -12.89 22.84 5.97
C LYS A 286 -11.69 23.79 6.10
N ARG A 287 -10.51 23.39 5.66
CA ARG A 287 -9.27 24.16 5.82
C ARG A 287 -8.97 24.97 4.56
N ASP A 288 -8.72 26.28 4.74
CA ASP A 288 -8.17 27.12 3.67
C ASP A 288 -6.73 26.74 3.36
N VAL A 289 -6.36 26.84 2.05
CA VAL A 289 -5.04 26.46 1.51
C VAL A 289 -4.27 27.73 1.15
#